data_8f56cc52b4cc61eaa53291e14d60aa40
#
_entry.id   8f56cc52b4cc61eaa53291e14d60aa40
#
_cell.length_a   1.000
_cell.length_b   1.000
_cell.length_c   1.000
_cell.angle_alpha   90.00
_cell.angle_beta   90.00
_cell.angle_gamma   90.00
#
_symmetry.space_group_name_H-M   'P 1'
#
loop_
_entity.id
_entity.type
_entity.pdbx_description
1 polymer ?
#
loop_
_entity_poly.entity_id
_entity_poly.type
_entity_poly.pdbx_seq_one_letter_code
_entity_poly.pdbx_strand_id
1 'polypeptide(L)'
;MSYNEFSRTSAPRRRLAQVSPSTTALRIYQCPANKACRIDAIYVSNIHSGVTDITIHHLAPGETATTSNAMYYQVSVPKNTVLIDDAPKYLLAGDTIMASSSTGAHVVITVYGEEG
;
A
#
# COMPACT_ATOMS: atom_id res chain seq x y z
N MET A 1 30.59 -3.35 -13.43
CA MET A 1 29.76 -3.62 -12.67
C MET A 1 28.60 -2.79 -12.48
N SER A 2 28.10 -2.35 -13.36
CA SER A 2 27.11 -1.38 -13.26
C SER A 2 25.83 -1.86 -12.67
N TYR A 3 25.49 -3.11 -12.79
CA TYR A 3 24.22 -3.45 -12.26
C TYR A 3 24.15 -3.23 -10.78
N ASN A 4 25.29 -3.24 -10.16
CA ASN A 4 25.27 -2.92 -8.76
C ASN A 4 25.10 -1.47 -8.49
N GLU A 5 25.20 -0.66 -9.50
CA GLU A 5 24.96 0.73 -9.33
C GLU A 5 23.60 0.98 -8.78
N PHE A 6 22.65 0.24 -9.28
CA PHE A 6 21.30 0.40 -8.86
C PHE A 6 21.19 0.23 -7.36
N SER A 7 21.79 -0.82 -6.82
CA SER A 7 21.65 -1.05 -5.39
C SER A 7 22.52 -0.12 -4.57
N ARG A 8 23.56 0.48 -5.16
CA ARG A 8 24.43 1.34 -4.38
C ARG A 8 23.98 2.77 -4.38
N THR A 9 23.32 3.21 -5.42
CA THR A 9 23.02 4.62 -5.56
C THR A 9 21.70 5.01 -4.92
N SER A 10 20.89 4.07 -4.58
CA SER A 10 19.62 4.37 -3.93
C SER A 10 19.48 3.50 -2.72
N ALA A 11 18.69 3.98 -1.78
CA ALA A 11 18.33 3.17 -0.64
C ALA A 11 17.60 1.94 -1.13
N PRO A 12 17.88 0.78 -0.55
CA PRO A 12 17.24 -0.44 -1.01
C PRO A 12 15.73 -0.36 -0.87
N ARG A 13 15.05 -0.68 -1.94
CA ARG A 13 13.64 -0.95 -1.83
C ARG A 13 13.46 -2.34 -1.28
N ARG A 14 12.46 -2.49 -0.46
CA ARG A 14 12.13 -3.80 0.05
C ARG A 14 10.63 -3.87 0.24
N ARG A 15 10.16 -5.09 0.37
CA ARG A 15 8.75 -5.28 0.69
C ARG A 15 8.54 -4.91 2.14
N LEU A 16 7.72 -3.91 2.38
CA LEU A 16 7.39 -3.47 3.74
C LEU A 16 6.21 -4.24 4.29
N ALA A 17 5.28 -4.63 3.43
CA ALA A 17 4.08 -5.35 3.87
C ALA A 17 3.47 -6.10 2.70
N GLN A 18 2.76 -7.17 3.01
CA GLN A 18 1.95 -7.89 2.04
C GLN A 18 0.76 -8.46 2.81
N VAL A 19 -0.42 -7.94 2.55
CA VAL A 19 -1.60 -8.19 3.35
C VAL A 19 -2.81 -8.29 2.44
N SER A 20 -3.72 -9.21 2.77
CA SER A 20 -5.03 -9.24 2.13
C SER A 20 -5.98 -8.41 2.98
N PRO A 21 -6.61 -7.39 2.40
CA PRO A 21 -7.54 -6.56 3.17
C PRO A 21 -8.84 -7.30 3.45
N SER A 22 -9.69 -6.68 4.28
CA SER A 22 -11.04 -7.18 4.49
C SER A 22 -12.04 -6.20 3.85
N THR A 23 -13.33 -6.48 4.01
CA THR A 23 -14.36 -5.57 3.49
C THR A 23 -14.45 -4.29 4.32
N THR A 24 -13.91 -4.30 5.54
CA THR A 24 -13.73 -3.08 6.32
C THR A 24 -12.26 -2.70 6.31
N ALA A 25 -11.96 -1.44 6.56
CA ALA A 25 -10.58 -0.96 6.50
C ALA A 25 -9.69 -1.72 7.47
N LEU A 26 -8.58 -2.25 6.96
CA LEU A 26 -7.62 -3.03 7.71
C LEU A 26 -6.25 -2.38 7.55
N ARG A 27 -5.47 -2.35 8.63
CA ARG A 27 -4.13 -1.78 8.57
C ARG A 27 -3.24 -2.66 7.70
N ILE A 28 -2.64 -2.05 6.67
CA ILE A 28 -1.71 -2.72 5.78
C ILE A 28 -0.28 -2.50 6.24
N TYR A 29 0.05 -1.24 6.61
CA TYR A 29 1.40 -0.90 7.03
C TYR A 29 1.35 0.31 7.93
N GLN A 30 2.21 0.34 8.95
CA GLN A 30 2.37 1.50 9.81
C GLN A 30 3.85 1.88 9.88
N CYS A 31 4.13 3.16 9.65
CA CYS A 31 5.50 3.66 9.78
C CYS A 31 5.91 3.60 11.25
N PRO A 32 7.09 3.03 11.54
CA PRO A 32 7.55 2.92 12.93
C PRO A 32 7.68 4.27 13.61
N ALA A 33 7.61 4.26 14.94
CA ALA A 33 7.50 5.48 15.74
C ALA A 33 8.69 6.41 15.60
N ASN A 34 9.88 5.96 15.36
CA ASN A 34 11.05 6.81 15.30
C ASN A 34 11.63 6.91 13.90
N LYS A 35 10.81 6.69 12.90
CA LYS A 35 11.27 6.67 11.52
C LYS A 35 10.39 7.52 10.64
N ALA A 36 10.91 7.84 9.46
CA ALA A 36 10.11 8.33 8.36
C ALA A 36 10.20 7.29 7.27
N CYS A 37 9.14 7.10 6.52
CA CYS A 37 9.09 6.03 5.52
C CYS A 37 8.74 6.60 4.16
N ARG A 38 9.31 5.98 3.13
CA ARG A 38 8.96 6.28 1.75
C ARG A 38 8.31 5.04 1.18
N ILE A 39 7.13 5.22 0.62
CA ILE A 39 6.44 4.15 -0.09
C ILE A 39 6.72 4.36 -1.57
N ASP A 40 7.40 3.42 -2.20
CA ASP A 40 7.79 3.54 -3.59
C ASP A 40 6.72 2.97 -4.52
N ALA A 41 6.03 1.92 -4.10
CA ALA A 41 5.01 1.32 -4.92
C ALA A 41 4.02 0.53 -4.08
N ILE A 42 2.77 0.54 -4.52
CA ILE A 42 1.71 -0.31 -3.95
C ILE A 42 1.17 -1.14 -5.10
N TYR A 43 1.21 -2.45 -4.93
CA TYR A 43 0.68 -3.39 -5.92
C TYR A 43 -0.58 -4.01 -5.34
N VAL A 44 -1.67 -3.94 -6.10
CA VAL A 44 -2.94 -4.53 -5.71
C VAL A 44 -3.26 -5.63 -6.70
N SER A 45 -3.11 -6.87 -6.28
CA SER A 45 -3.37 -8.03 -7.14
C SER A 45 -4.76 -8.56 -6.88
N ASN A 46 -5.59 -8.61 -7.90
CA ASN A 46 -6.93 -9.17 -7.78
C ASN A 46 -6.88 -10.66 -8.17
N ILE A 47 -7.03 -11.52 -7.17
CA ILE A 47 -7.06 -12.97 -7.38
C ILE A 47 -8.50 -13.51 -7.34
N HIS A 48 -9.48 -12.62 -7.34
CA HIS A 48 -10.89 -13.00 -7.37
C HIS A 48 -11.31 -13.29 -8.82
N SER A 49 -12.33 -14.08 -8.99
CA SER A 49 -12.83 -14.44 -10.32
C SER A 49 -13.65 -13.34 -10.98
N GLY A 50 -13.82 -12.21 -10.33
CA GLY A 50 -14.54 -11.06 -10.86
C GLY A 50 -13.83 -9.77 -10.50
N VAL A 51 -14.42 -8.65 -10.85
CA VAL A 51 -13.89 -7.34 -10.52
C VAL A 51 -13.99 -7.12 -9.01
N THR A 52 -13.04 -6.37 -8.46
CA THR A 52 -13.10 -5.93 -7.07
C THR A 52 -12.82 -4.43 -7.01
N ASP A 53 -13.38 -3.76 -6.00
CA ASP A 53 -13.14 -2.33 -5.78
C ASP A 53 -12.24 -2.16 -4.57
N ILE A 54 -11.25 -1.30 -4.71
CA ILE A 54 -10.23 -1.08 -3.69
C ILE A 54 -10.32 0.34 -3.16
N THR A 55 -10.24 0.48 -1.85
CA THR A 55 -10.12 1.77 -1.17
C THR A 55 -8.88 1.74 -0.31
N ILE A 56 -8.00 2.73 -0.46
CA ILE A 56 -6.75 2.83 0.30
C ILE A 56 -6.71 4.19 0.97
N HIS A 57 -6.38 4.19 2.26
CA HIS A 57 -6.33 5.40 3.09
C HIS A 57 -4.91 5.64 3.59
N HIS A 58 -4.55 6.92 3.71
CA HIS A 58 -3.34 7.34 4.40
C HIS A 58 -3.79 8.10 5.66
N LEU A 59 -3.48 7.55 6.82
CA LEU A 59 -3.94 8.09 8.09
C LEU A 59 -2.77 8.61 8.90
N ALA A 60 -2.94 9.81 9.47
CA ALA A 60 -2.05 10.26 10.54
C ALA A 60 -2.43 9.55 11.84
N PRO A 61 -1.53 9.55 12.84
CA PRO A 61 -1.85 8.90 14.11
C PRO A 61 -3.15 9.44 14.70
N GLY A 62 -4.02 8.53 15.13
CA GLY A 62 -5.29 8.90 15.74
C GLY A 62 -6.44 9.12 14.79
N GLU A 63 -6.17 9.13 13.48
CA GLU A 63 -7.25 9.27 12.50
C GLU A 63 -7.93 7.93 12.24
N THR A 64 -9.19 8.00 11.82
CA THR A 64 -9.93 6.82 11.38
C THR A 64 -10.13 6.91 9.87
N ALA A 65 -10.30 5.74 9.25
CA ALA A 65 -10.48 5.68 7.80
C ALA A 65 -11.84 6.27 7.42
N THR A 66 -11.80 7.31 6.59
CA THR A 66 -13.00 7.97 6.08
C THR A 66 -12.75 8.34 4.61
N THR A 67 -13.77 8.84 3.94
CA THR A 67 -13.58 9.28 2.55
C THR A 67 -12.63 10.45 2.45
N SER A 68 -12.45 11.23 3.52
CA SER A 68 -11.60 12.42 3.46
C SER A 68 -10.12 12.10 3.48
N ASN A 69 -9.71 10.89 3.88
CA ASN A 69 -8.30 10.49 3.85
C ASN A 69 -8.06 9.32 2.90
N ALA A 70 -8.96 9.07 1.98
CA ALA A 70 -8.78 8.03 0.98
C ALA A 70 -7.86 8.54 -0.13
N MET A 71 -6.79 7.78 -0.42
CA MET A 71 -5.97 8.03 -1.59
C MET A 71 -6.62 7.44 -2.83
N TYR A 72 -7.21 6.25 -2.69
CA TYR A 72 -8.01 5.60 -3.72
C TYR A 72 -9.37 5.30 -3.10
N TYR A 73 -10.44 5.60 -3.82
CA TYR A 73 -11.76 5.35 -3.32
C TYR A 73 -12.53 4.51 -4.32
N GLN A 74 -12.77 3.26 -3.95
CA GLN A 74 -13.58 2.32 -4.75
C GLN A 74 -13.09 2.21 -6.20
N VAL A 75 -11.77 2.11 -6.37
CA VAL A 75 -11.17 1.95 -7.69
C VAL A 75 -11.33 0.51 -8.13
N SER A 76 -11.90 0.31 -9.32
CA SER A 76 -12.17 -1.03 -9.84
C SER A 76 -10.87 -1.67 -10.32
N VAL A 77 -10.64 -2.90 -9.92
CA VAL A 77 -9.53 -3.71 -10.39
C VAL A 77 -10.13 -4.94 -11.08
N PRO A 78 -9.94 -5.09 -12.38
CA PRO A 78 -10.49 -6.24 -13.10
C PRO A 78 -9.91 -7.56 -12.61
N LYS A 79 -10.61 -8.65 -12.86
CA LYS A 79 -10.14 -9.97 -12.45
C LYS A 79 -8.79 -10.27 -13.09
N ASN A 80 -7.97 -11.01 -12.36
CA ASN A 80 -6.67 -11.49 -12.85
C ASN A 80 -5.75 -10.36 -13.31
N THR A 81 -5.89 -9.17 -12.72
CA THR A 81 -5.01 -8.04 -13.03
C THR A 81 -4.41 -7.49 -11.76
N VAL A 82 -3.41 -6.63 -11.95
CA VAL A 82 -2.77 -5.92 -10.86
C VAL A 82 -2.90 -4.44 -11.12
N LEU A 83 -3.27 -3.69 -10.08
CA LEU A 83 -3.21 -2.23 -10.09
C LEU A 83 -1.87 -1.85 -9.48
N ILE A 84 -1.10 -1.03 -10.17
CA ILE A 84 0.21 -0.61 -9.70
C ILE A 84 0.18 0.89 -9.49
N ASP A 85 0.50 1.31 -8.27
CA ASP A 85 0.70 2.71 -7.94
C ASP A 85 2.17 2.88 -7.58
N ASP A 86 2.93 3.48 -8.48
CA ASP A 86 4.36 3.68 -8.27
C ASP A 86 4.70 5.15 -8.01
N ALA A 87 3.72 5.97 -7.68
CA ALA A 87 3.98 7.34 -7.26
C ALA A 87 4.47 7.34 -5.82
N PRO A 88 5.61 7.98 -5.54
CA PRO A 88 6.16 7.96 -4.19
C PRO A 88 5.22 8.61 -3.18
N LYS A 89 5.16 8.03 -1.99
CA LYS A 89 4.40 8.56 -0.88
C LYS A 89 5.29 8.59 0.34
N TYR A 90 5.09 9.59 1.18
CA TYR A 90 5.94 9.76 2.35
C TYR A 90 5.11 9.67 3.60
N LEU A 91 5.55 8.82 4.53
CA LEU A 91 4.86 8.62 5.80
C LEU A 91 5.72 9.18 6.92
N LEU A 92 5.10 9.94 7.79
CA LEU A 92 5.72 10.36 9.03
C LEU A 92 5.58 9.25 10.07
N ALA A 93 6.33 9.38 11.17
CA ALA A 93 6.27 8.38 12.24
C ALA A 93 4.84 8.16 12.69
N GLY A 94 4.43 6.91 12.73
CA GLY A 94 3.08 6.54 13.17
C GLY A 94 1.99 6.61 12.13
N ASP A 95 2.28 7.17 10.94
CA ASP A 95 1.29 7.18 9.87
C ASP A 95 0.99 5.76 9.42
N THR A 96 -0.25 5.54 8.99
CA THR A 96 -0.75 4.21 8.66
C THR A 96 -1.35 4.20 7.26
N ILE A 97 -1.12 3.11 6.54
CA ILE A 97 -1.86 2.80 5.31
C ILE A 97 -2.90 1.75 5.66
N MET A 98 -4.16 2.06 5.38
CA MET A 98 -5.26 1.11 5.56
C MET A 98 -5.94 0.87 4.23
N ALA A 99 -6.54 -0.29 4.09
CA ALA A 99 -7.22 -0.63 2.85
C ALA A 99 -8.41 -1.54 3.10
N SER A 100 -9.36 -1.48 2.17
CA SER A 100 -10.49 -2.40 2.13
C SER A 100 -10.76 -2.79 0.69
N SER A 101 -11.41 -3.92 0.49
CA SER A 101 -11.84 -4.34 -0.83
C SER A 101 -13.27 -4.84 -0.78
N SER A 102 -13.98 -4.69 -1.88
CA SER A 102 -15.39 -5.14 -1.94
C SER A 102 -15.51 -6.66 -1.85
N THR A 103 -14.44 -7.39 -2.12
CA THR A 103 -14.43 -8.86 -2.07
C THR A 103 -13.60 -9.41 -0.92
N GLY A 104 -13.11 -8.54 -0.03
CA GLY A 104 -12.35 -8.99 1.14
C GLY A 104 -11.00 -9.61 0.77
N ALA A 105 -10.77 -10.82 1.25
CA ALA A 105 -9.46 -11.47 1.18
C ALA A 105 -9.06 -11.94 -0.22
N HIS A 106 -9.85 -11.66 -1.25
CA HIS A 106 -9.53 -12.08 -2.61
C HIS A 106 -8.59 -11.11 -3.32
N VAL A 107 -7.94 -10.24 -2.57
CA VAL A 107 -6.99 -9.26 -3.07
C VAL A 107 -5.75 -9.33 -2.21
N VAL A 108 -4.59 -9.15 -2.82
CA VAL A 108 -3.33 -9.07 -2.09
C VAL A 108 -2.72 -7.70 -2.35
N ILE A 109 -2.42 -6.97 -1.29
CA ILE A 109 -1.79 -5.66 -1.38
C ILE A 109 -0.35 -5.80 -0.90
N THR A 110 0.58 -5.42 -1.78
CA THR A 110 2.01 -5.46 -1.47
C THR A 110 2.56 -4.05 -1.52
N VAL A 111 3.28 -3.67 -0.49
CA VAL A 111 3.85 -2.34 -0.34
C VAL A 111 5.37 -2.44 -0.38
N TYR A 112 5.99 -1.68 -1.26
CA TYR A 112 7.44 -1.60 -1.36
C TYR A 112 7.90 -0.20 -0.99
N GLY A 113 9.01 -0.14 -0.32
CA GLY A 113 9.57 1.15 0.08
C GLY A 113 10.78 1.00 0.98
N GLU A 114 10.98 2.04 1.78
CA GLU A 114 12.14 2.11 2.67
C GLU A 114 11.74 2.77 3.98
N GLU A 115 12.28 2.24 5.08
CA GLU A 115 12.16 2.86 6.38
C GLU A 115 13.48 3.53 6.72
N GLY A 116 13.41 4.80 7.03
CA GLY A 116 14.62 5.58 7.30
C GLY A 116 14.82 6.00 8.75
#